data_5de4fb2408340ccc9f32dbb78daf801c
#
_entry.id   5de4fb2408340ccc9f32dbb78daf801c
#
_cell.length_a   1.000
_cell.length_b   1.000
_cell.length_c   1.000
_cell.angle_alpha   90.00
_cell.angle_beta   90.00
_cell.angle_gamma   90.00
#
_symmetry.space_group_name_H-M   'P 1'
#
loop_
_entity.id
_entity.type
_entity.pdbx_description
1 polymer ?
#
loop_
_entity_poly.entity_id
_entity_poly.type
_entity_poly.pdbx_seq_one_letter_code
_entity_poly.pdbx_strand_id
1 'polypeptide(L)'
;MAQPLSESDINQVLNSLEGWEFNDDKISKEFSFNDFSEALGFIVRVGLEAEKQVHHPELFNVYNTVKISLSTHDAGGKVTQKDVDLAKAIESVS
;
A
#
# COMPACT_ATOMS: atom_id res chain seq x y z
N MET A 1 -15.00 -12.69 -4.16
CA MET A 1 -14.65 -11.48 -4.91
C MET A 1 -14.63 -10.29 -3.98
N ALA A 2 -13.60 -9.45 -4.06
CA ALA A 2 -13.46 -8.31 -3.19
C ALA A 2 -14.48 -7.23 -3.52
N GLN A 3 -15.02 -6.61 -2.48
CA GLN A 3 -15.99 -5.53 -2.63
C GLN A 3 -15.31 -4.18 -2.34
N PRO A 4 -15.57 -3.16 -3.16
CA PRO A 4 -15.07 -1.82 -2.85
C PRO A 4 -15.56 -1.35 -1.48
N LEU A 5 -14.65 -0.76 -0.70
CA LEU A 5 -15.03 -0.12 0.56
C LEU A 5 -15.67 1.23 0.26
N SER A 6 -16.61 1.63 1.12
CA SER A 6 -17.16 2.98 1.01
C SER A 6 -16.10 4.00 1.41
N GLU A 7 -16.27 5.24 0.98
CA GLU A 7 -15.36 6.31 1.37
C GLU A 7 -15.30 6.47 2.89
N SER A 8 -16.44 6.31 3.54
CA SER A 8 -16.53 6.37 5.01
C SER A 8 -15.69 5.26 5.66
N ASP A 9 -15.79 4.03 5.14
CA ASP A 9 -15.00 2.91 5.65
C ASP A 9 -13.50 3.14 5.42
N ILE A 10 -13.13 3.67 4.25
CA ILE A 10 -11.73 3.98 3.96
C ILE A 10 -11.20 5.01 4.95
N ASN A 11 -11.94 6.09 5.18
CA ASN A 11 -11.52 7.13 6.10
C ASN A 11 -11.35 6.58 7.53
N GLN A 12 -12.22 5.68 7.93
CA GLN A 12 -12.12 5.05 9.24
C GLN A 12 -10.87 4.20 9.37
N VAL A 13 -10.57 3.41 8.35
CA VAL A 13 -9.36 2.58 8.32
C VAL A 13 -8.10 3.44 8.37
N LEU A 14 -8.09 4.55 7.65
CA LEU A 14 -6.92 5.43 7.60
C LEU A 14 -6.59 6.05 8.95
N ASN A 15 -7.54 6.11 9.88
CA ASN A 15 -7.26 6.57 11.24
C ASN A 15 -6.23 5.68 11.96
N SER A 16 -6.13 4.41 11.57
CA SER A 16 -5.18 3.46 12.15
C SER A 16 -3.99 3.18 11.23
N LEU A 17 -3.91 3.84 10.08
CA LEU A 17 -2.82 3.69 9.12
C LEU A 17 -2.15 5.04 8.91
N GLU A 18 -1.28 5.42 9.84
CA GLU A 18 -0.62 6.72 9.83
C GLU A 18 0.18 6.93 8.56
N GLY A 19 -0.02 8.08 7.93
CA GLY A 19 0.70 8.45 6.71
C GLY A 19 0.07 7.96 5.42
N TRP A 20 -0.92 7.10 5.50
CA TRP A 20 -1.65 6.66 4.31
C TRP A 20 -2.75 7.65 3.98
N GLU A 21 -2.92 7.93 2.70
CA GLU A 21 -3.92 8.88 2.19
C GLU A 21 -4.76 8.22 1.12
N PHE A 22 -6.03 8.61 1.04
CA PHE A 22 -6.93 8.14 -0.02
C PHE A 22 -7.06 9.23 -1.08
N ASN A 23 -6.69 8.89 -2.32
CA ASN A 23 -6.78 9.81 -3.44
C ASN A 23 -6.83 9.01 -4.73
N ASP A 24 -7.66 9.45 -5.68
CA ASP A 24 -7.79 8.80 -6.99
C ASP A 24 -8.10 7.31 -6.90
N ASP A 25 -9.01 6.95 -6.00
CA ASP A 25 -9.42 5.56 -5.76
C ASP A 25 -8.30 4.64 -5.28
N LYS A 26 -7.26 5.20 -4.68
CA LYS A 26 -6.12 4.43 -4.13
C LYS A 26 -5.79 4.91 -2.74
N ILE A 27 -5.22 4.02 -1.93
CA ILE A 27 -4.54 4.45 -0.71
C ILE A 27 -3.05 4.42 -0.98
N SER A 28 -2.35 5.47 -0.55
CA SER A 28 -0.93 5.66 -0.88
C SER A 28 -0.16 6.18 0.31
N LYS A 29 1.12 5.84 0.35
CA LYS A 29 2.05 6.38 1.35
C LYS A 29 3.44 6.46 0.75
N GLU A 30 4.18 7.49 1.13
CA GLU A 30 5.57 7.67 0.75
C GLU A 30 6.46 7.34 1.93
N PHE A 31 7.48 6.51 1.68
CA PHE A 31 8.45 6.10 2.69
C PHE A 31 9.82 6.65 2.31
N SER A 32 10.58 7.13 3.30
CA SER A 32 11.92 7.65 3.08
C SER A 32 12.94 6.86 3.90
N PHE A 33 14.11 6.65 3.31
CA PHE A 33 15.16 5.84 3.91
C PHE A 33 16.48 6.62 3.87
N ASN A 34 17.54 6.07 4.46
CA ASN A 34 18.84 6.72 4.47
C ASN A 34 19.52 6.73 3.09
N ASP A 35 19.30 5.67 2.32
CA ASP A 35 19.92 5.52 1.01
C ASP A 35 19.12 4.57 0.12
N PHE A 36 19.62 4.37 -1.09
CA PHE A 36 18.97 3.51 -2.07
C PHE A 36 18.96 2.04 -1.65
N SER A 37 20.03 1.57 -1.02
CA SER A 37 20.09 0.18 -0.54
C SER A 37 18.97 -0.12 0.44
N GLU A 38 18.74 0.78 1.38
CA GLU A 38 17.64 0.60 2.33
C GLU A 38 16.28 0.61 1.64
N ALA A 39 16.10 1.55 0.70
CA ALA A 39 14.86 1.62 -0.06
C ALA A 39 14.63 0.35 -0.86
N LEU A 40 15.67 -0.17 -1.50
CA LEU A 40 15.57 -1.40 -2.29
C LEU A 40 15.23 -2.61 -1.41
N GLY A 41 15.86 -2.71 -0.23
CA GLY A 41 15.54 -3.77 0.72
C GLY A 41 14.09 -3.74 1.16
N PHE A 42 13.57 -2.54 1.41
CA PHE A 42 12.16 -2.36 1.75
C PHE A 42 11.25 -2.82 0.60
N ILE A 43 11.58 -2.46 -0.64
CA ILE A 43 10.81 -2.88 -1.81
C ILE A 43 10.73 -4.40 -1.90
N VAL A 44 11.85 -5.10 -1.64
CA VAL A 44 11.87 -6.55 -1.66
C VAL A 44 10.96 -7.13 -0.57
N ARG A 45 11.02 -6.57 0.64
CA ARG A 45 10.16 -7.04 1.74
C ARG A 45 8.68 -6.82 1.40
N VAL A 46 8.34 -5.66 0.83
CA VAL A 46 6.98 -5.38 0.40
C VAL A 46 6.54 -6.39 -0.67
N GLY A 47 7.41 -6.67 -1.62
CA GLY A 47 7.11 -7.65 -2.68
C GLY A 47 6.80 -9.02 -2.13
N LEU A 48 7.54 -9.46 -1.11
CA LEU A 48 7.31 -10.77 -0.49
C LEU A 48 5.96 -10.80 0.24
N GLU A 49 5.57 -9.72 0.91
CA GLU A 49 4.26 -9.64 1.56
C GLU A 49 3.14 -9.61 0.52
N ALA A 50 3.35 -8.90 -0.58
CA ALA A 50 2.38 -8.86 -1.67
C ALA A 50 2.14 -10.24 -2.28
N GLU A 51 3.21 -11.01 -2.48
CA GLU A 51 3.09 -12.37 -3.00
C GLU A 51 2.31 -13.28 -2.06
N LYS A 52 2.53 -13.17 -0.75
CA LYS A 52 1.77 -13.96 0.23
C LYS A 52 0.28 -13.70 0.12
N GLN A 53 -0.11 -12.47 -0.14
CA GLN A 53 -1.52 -12.08 -0.19
C GLN A 53 -2.08 -12.19 -1.61
N VAL A 54 -1.26 -12.51 -2.59
CA VAL A 54 -1.64 -12.55 -4.00
C VAL A 54 -2.31 -11.23 -4.40
N HIS A 55 -1.74 -10.12 -3.96
CA HIS A 55 -2.25 -8.78 -4.21
C HIS A 55 -1.07 -7.84 -4.36
N HIS A 56 -0.93 -7.21 -5.52
CA HIS A 56 0.31 -6.52 -5.88
C HIS A 56 0.13 -5.00 -5.87
N PRO A 57 1.09 -4.27 -5.26
CA PRO A 57 1.04 -2.82 -5.18
C PRO A 57 1.62 -2.15 -6.41
N GLU A 58 1.33 -0.85 -6.56
CA GLU A 58 2.12 0.00 -7.43
C GLU A 58 3.31 0.51 -6.61
N LEU A 59 4.50 0.41 -7.18
CA LEU A 59 5.73 0.82 -6.52
C LEU A 59 6.42 1.88 -7.36
N PHE A 60 6.75 3.01 -6.76
CA PHE A 60 7.52 4.05 -7.41
C PHE A 60 8.72 4.38 -6.52
N ASN A 61 9.91 4.25 -7.09
CA ASN A 61 11.15 4.46 -6.32
C ASN A 61 12.05 5.44 -7.04
N VAL A 62 12.54 6.42 -6.29
CA VAL A 62 13.61 7.31 -6.72
C VAL A 62 14.57 7.43 -5.54
N TYR A 63 15.80 6.97 -5.73
CA TYR A 63 16.86 6.99 -4.73
C TYR A 63 16.40 6.42 -3.39
N ASN A 64 16.24 7.25 -2.36
CA ASN A 64 15.87 6.79 -1.00
C ASN A 64 14.37 6.87 -0.72
N THR A 65 13.55 7.17 -1.71
CA THR A 65 12.12 7.37 -1.54
C THR A 65 11.33 6.28 -2.27
N VAL A 66 10.34 5.71 -1.58
CA VAL A 66 9.46 4.70 -2.17
C VAL A 66 8.02 5.14 -1.94
N LYS A 67 7.26 5.31 -3.02
CA LYS A 67 5.83 5.56 -2.92
C LYS A 67 5.07 4.29 -3.27
N ILE A 68 4.15 3.90 -2.42
CA ILE A 68 3.32 2.73 -2.62
C ILE A 68 1.87 3.17 -2.79
N SER A 69 1.21 2.66 -3.82
CA SER A 69 -0.20 2.93 -4.07
C SER A 69 -0.93 1.60 -4.21
N LEU A 70 -2.08 1.48 -3.56
CA LEU A 70 -2.85 0.25 -3.49
C LEU A 70 -4.27 0.45 -3.97
N SER A 71 -4.70 -0.44 -4.86
CA SER A 71 -6.10 -0.55 -5.27
C SER A 71 -6.31 -1.98 -5.78
N THR A 72 -7.56 -2.40 -5.87
CA THR A 72 -7.87 -3.76 -6.31
C THR A 72 -8.38 -3.73 -7.74
N HIS A 73 -7.55 -4.23 -8.67
CA HIS A 73 -7.87 -4.23 -10.10
C HIS A 73 -9.21 -4.89 -10.39
N ASP A 74 -9.45 -6.07 -9.81
CA ASP A 74 -10.66 -6.85 -10.07
C ASP A 74 -11.93 -6.19 -9.51
N ALA A 75 -11.78 -5.18 -8.66
CA ALA A 75 -12.90 -4.40 -8.13
C ALA A 75 -13.03 -3.06 -8.85
N GLY A 76 -12.57 -2.97 -10.10
CA GLY A 76 -12.65 -1.76 -10.89
C GLY A 76 -11.63 -0.70 -10.50
N GLY A 77 -10.53 -1.10 -9.89
CA GLY A 77 -9.50 -0.16 -9.46
C GLY A 77 -9.86 0.59 -8.19
N LYS A 78 -10.75 0.03 -7.38
CA LYS A 78 -11.19 0.63 -6.13
C LYS A 78 -10.46 0.03 -4.94
N VAL A 79 -10.50 0.72 -3.81
CA VAL A 79 -9.92 0.22 -2.57
C VAL A 79 -10.85 -0.83 -1.95
N THR A 80 -10.27 -1.98 -1.58
CA THR A 80 -11.00 -3.06 -0.91
C THR A 80 -10.24 -3.44 0.36
N GLN A 81 -10.79 -4.42 1.09
CA GLN A 81 -10.12 -4.96 2.27
C GLN A 81 -8.73 -5.53 1.93
N LYS A 82 -8.53 -6.02 0.71
CA LYS A 82 -7.22 -6.53 0.29
C LYS A 82 -6.14 -5.44 0.38
N ASP A 83 -6.49 -4.21 0.02
CA ASP A 83 -5.56 -3.09 0.07
C ASP A 83 -5.24 -2.72 1.52
N VAL A 84 -6.24 -2.75 2.38
CA VAL A 84 -6.05 -2.48 3.81
C VAL A 84 -5.13 -3.54 4.44
N ASP A 85 -5.38 -4.80 4.13
CA ASP A 85 -4.57 -5.90 4.67
C ASP A 85 -3.12 -5.78 4.20
N LEU A 86 -2.91 -5.43 2.93
CA LEU A 86 -1.55 -5.26 2.42
C LEU A 86 -0.88 -4.03 3.03
N ALA A 87 -1.61 -2.93 3.21
CA ALA A 87 -1.06 -1.74 3.85
C ALA A 87 -0.56 -2.07 5.27
N LYS A 88 -1.33 -2.85 6.02
CA LYS A 88 -0.93 -3.27 7.37
C LYS A 88 0.32 -4.14 7.32
N ALA A 89 0.41 -5.06 6.37
CA ALA A 89 1.59 -5.91 6.20
C ALA A 89 2.82 -5.07 5.82
N ILE A 90 2.64 -4.07 4.96
CA ILE A 90 3.71 -3.15 4.57
C ILE A 90 4.24 -2.40 5.79
N GLU A 91 3.34 -1.89 6.64
CA GLU A 91 3.75 -1.20 7.86
C GLU A 91 4.58 -2.11 8.77
N SER A 92 4.25 -3.39 8.81
CA SER A 92 4.95 -4.34 9.68
C SER A 92 6.39 -4.63 9.21
N VAL A 93 6.72 -4.34 7.96
CA VAL A 93 8.06 -4.55 7.41
C VAL A 93 8.82 -3.25 7.10
N SER A 94 8.21 -2.13 7.40
CA SER A 94 8.84 -0.83 7.17
C SER A 94 9.86 -0.46 8.25
#